data_41af3e7300377b2f1d78819d7b42c57c
#
_entry.id   41af3e7300377b2f1d78819d7b42c57c
#
_cell.length_a   1.000
_cell.length_b   1.000
_cell.length_c   1.000
_cell.angle_alpha   90.00
_cell.angle_beta   90.00
_cell.angle_gamma   90.00
#
_symmetry.space_group_name_H-M   'P 1'
#
loop_
_entity.id
_entity.type
_entity.pdbx_description
1 polymer ?
#
loop_
_entity_poly.entity_id
_entity_poly.type
_entity_poly.pdbx_seq_one_letter_code
_entity_poly.pdbx_strand_id
1 'polypeptide(L)'
;MQILLVSTIKRRVGIDATASRSRIIYEIASGLVKNGHEVSLIGTADSSVDNVRTIPIIDKGFAELSGFENRFYAETSYLVKLCKKVEEIGSDFDVIHNHTYPELINLFASERIKTPMITTLHAQATSEYDEALSLFPNANLVSISNAHRSMFKKAKIQNVVYNGIDTQAFSFESKKDDYLLWIGRLGATKDENNNFVDAKGAKWAIKLAQATGERLVISGNVEDEEFYEKEVKPNLNDKIQWIGPISREQRLQREEIIKLMQKAKAFLMTINWEEPFGLVMVEAMSCGTPVIGFDRGAVSELVVEGKTGYVVPPSDGVEGLRKALGKISDIDPNDCRKHAENNFSVEKMVENYEKLYRKLIEKM
;
A
#
# COMPACT_ATOMS: atom_id res chain seq x y z
N MET A 1 12.79 -19.88 12.70
CA MET A 1 11.94 -19.26 13.74
C MET A 1 10.50 -19.69 13.51
N GLN A 2 9.74 -19.84 14.58
CA GLN A 2 8.29 -19.98 14.55
C GLN A 2 7.67 -18.58 14.62
N ILE A 3 6.97 -18.17 13.56
CA ILE A 3 6.48 -16.79 13.40
C ILE A 3 4.97 -16.79 13.30
N LEU A 4 4.32 -15.97 14.13
CA LEU A 4 2.89 -15.74 14.06
C LEU A 4 2.60 -14.42 13.36
N LEU A 5 2.03 -14.48 12.16
CA LEU A 5 1.47 -13.29 11.49
C LEU A 5 0.01 -13.12 11.91
N VAL A 6 -0.34 -11.92 12.34
CA VAL A 6 -1.72 -11.57 12.72
C VAL A 6 -2.29 -10.62 11.67
N SER A 7 -3.18 -11.15 10.83
CA SER A 7 -3.78 -10.40 9.73
C SER A 7 -5.01 -9.60 10.16
N THR A 8 -5.53 -8.82 9.23
CA THR A 8 -6.85 -8.19 9.37
C THR A 8 -7.97 -9.22 9.20
N ILE A 9 -9.06 -9.03 9.92
CA ILE A 9 -10.30 -9.81 9.71
C ILE A 9 -11.15 -9.25 8.56
N LYS A 10 -10.79 -8.08 8.00
CA LYS A 10 -11.64 -7.41 7.00
C LYS A 10 -11.62 -8.06 5.63
N ARG A 11 -10.49 -8.61 5.24
CA ARG A 11 -10.29 -9.25 3.93
C ARG A 11 -9.31 -10.40 4.05
N ARG A 12 -9.47 -11.38 3.15
CA ARG A 12 -8.57 -12.53 3.07
C ARG A 12 -7.16 -12.14 2.66
N VAL A 13 -6.19 -12.97 3.01
CA VAL A 13 -4.81 -12.95 2.52
C VAL A 13 -4.63 -14.04 1.47
N GLY A 14 -4.04 -13.70 0.33
CA GLY A 14 -3.82 -14.63 -0.77
C GLY A 14 -3.12 -13.96 -1.93
N ILE A 15 -2.66 -14.74 -2.91
CA ILE A 15 -1.91 -14.26 -4.08
C ILE A 15 -2.72 -13.26 -4.93
N ASP A 16 -4.04 -13.43 -4.98
CA ASP A 16 -4.99 -12.61 -5.71
C ASP A 16 -5.64 -11.52 -4.84
N ALA A 17 -5.10 -11.30 -3.62
CA ALA A 17 -5.63 -10.26 -2.73
C ALA A 17 -5.52 -8.87 -3.40
N THR A 18 -6.63 -8.14 -3.41
CA THR A 18 -6.73 -6.81 -4.03
C THR A 18 -6.44 -5.66 -3.05
N ALA A 19 -6.55 -5.92 -1.75
CA ALA A 19 -6.23 -4.94 -0.72
C ALA A 19 -4.72 -4.90 -0.47
N SER A 20 -4.12 -3.72 -0.51
CA SER A 20 -2.67 -3.53 -0.34
C SER A 20 -2.11 -4.20 0.93
N ARG A 21 -2.80 -4.05 2.08
CA ARG A 21 -2.39 -4.69 3.34
C ARG A 21 -2.36 -6.22 3.22
N SER A 22 -3.41 -6.83 2.66
CA SER A 22 -3.47 -8.29 2.49
C SER A 22 -2.38 -8.80 1.53
N ARG A 23 -2.06 -8.04 0.48
CA ARG A 23 -0.93 -8.35 -0.42
C ARG A 23 0.40 -8.31 0.32
N ILE A 24 0.66 -7.26 1.10
CA ILE A 24 1.90 -7.15 1.88
C ILE A 24 2.04 -8.30 2.88
N ILE A 25 0.96 -8.69 3.56
CA ILE A 25 0.99 -9.84 4.47
C ILE A 25 1.27 -11.14 3.71
N TYR A 26 0.68 -11.34 2.53
CA TYR A 26 0.95 -12.47 1.66
C TYR A 26 2.44 -12.53 1.27
N GLU A 27 3.01 -11.41 0.81
CA GLU A 27 4.41 -11.32 0.40
C GLU A 27 5.37 -11.58 1.57
N ILE A 28 5.07 -11.05 2.77
CA ILE A 28 5.85 -11.33 3.98
C ILE A 28 5.78 -12.82 4.32
N ALA A 29 4.57 -13.40 4.36
CA ALA A 29 4.39 -14.81 4.71
C ALA A 29 5.13 -15.73 3.75
N SER A 30 4.95 -15.53 2.44
CA SER A 30 5.60 -16.32 1.39
C SER A 30 7.12 -16.18 1.42
N GLY A 31 7.64 -14.97 1.63
CA GLY A 31 9.07 -14.73 1.71
C GLY A 31 9.70 -15.34 2.95
N LEU A 32 9.04 -15.29 4.11
CA LEU A 32 9.51 -15.94 5.33
C LEU A 32 9.56 -17.46 5.20
N VAL A 33 8.53 -18.07 4.59
CA VAL A 33 8.52 -19.52 4.29
C VAL A 33 9.68 -19.87 3.36
N LYS A 34 9.90 -19.10 2.29
CA LYS A 34 11.01 -19.27 1.34
C LYS A 34 12.37 -19.23 2.04
N ASN A 35 12.50 -18.42 3.11
CA ASN A 35 13.71 -18.31 3.92
C ASN A 35 13.81 -19.39 5.03
N GLY A 36 12.93 -20.40 5.03
CA GLY A 36 12.99 -21.56 5.94
C GLY A 36 12.39 -21.28 7.32
N HIS A 37 11.51 -20.30 7.47
CA HIS A 37 10.77 -20.09 8.71
C HIS A 37 9.48 -20.91 8.75
N GLU A 38 9.04 -21.29 9.94
CA GLU A 38 7.73 -21.86 10.17
C GLU A 38 6.73 -20.73 10.47
N VAL A 39 5.77 -20.52 9.56
CA VAL A 39 4.85 -19.40 9.62
C VAL A 39 3.43 -19.86 9.85
N SER A 40 2.75 -19.24 10.81
CA SER A 40 1.30 -19.36 11.02
C SER A 40 0.64 -18.02 10.81
N LEU A 41 -0.59 -18.01 10.28
CA LEU A 41 -1.37 -16.82 9.97
C LEU A 41 -2.71 -16.86 10.72
N ILE A 42 -2.93 -15.93 11.65
CA ILE A 42 -4.27 -15.67 12.18
C ILE A 42 -5.00 -14.72 11.21
N GLY A 43 -6.22 -15.10 10.81
CA GLY A 43 -7.01 -14.28 9.89
C GLY A 43 -8.37 -14.88 9.53
N THR A 44 -8.74 -14.78 8.28
CA THR A 44 -9.98 -15.34 7.73
C THR A 44 -9.73 -16.78 7.25
N ALA A 45 -10.74 -17.65 7.32
CA ALA A 45 -10.61 -19.07 6.94
C ALA A 45 -10.33 -19.26 5.44
N ASP A 46 -10.77 -18.31 4.61
CA ASP A 46 -10.53 -18.29 3.18
C ASP A 46 -9.16 -17.69 2.78
N SER A 47 -8.33 -17.32 3.75
CA SER A 47 -6.93 -16.94 3.52
C SER A 47 -6.09 -18.16 3.14
N SER A 48 -5.23 -18.00 2.14
CA SER A 48 -4.37 -19.08 1.64
C SER A 48 -3.00 -18.54 1.26
N VAL A 49 -1.97 -19.11 1.90
CA VAL A 49 -0.55 -18.89 1.56
C VAL A 49 0.12 -20.26 1.61
N ASP A 50 0.90 -20.59 0.60
CA ASP A 50 1.53 -21.90 0.49
C ASP A 50 2.46 -22.18 1.68
N ASN A 51 2.32 -23.37 2.28
CA ASN A 51 3.08 -23.82 3.45
C ASN A 51 2.91 -22.93 4.71
N VAL A 52 1.83 -22.16 4.80
CA VAL A 52 1.45 -21.39 5.98
C VAL A 52 0.20 -21.97 6.61
N ARG A 53 0.27 -22.28 7.91
CA ARG A 53 -0.91 -22.73 8.68
C ARG A 53 -1.83 -21.56 8.96
N THR A 54 -3.05 -21.56 8.39
CA THR A 54 -4.09 -20.58 8.71
C THR A 54 -4.83 -20.96 9.99
N ILE A 55 -4.97 -20.00 10.92
CA ILE A 55 -5.73 -20.10 12.18
C ILE A 55 -6.91 -19.16 12.04
N PRO A 56 -8.12 -19.67 11.74
CA PRO A 56 -9.27 -18.82 11.40
C PRO A 56 -9.91 -18.19 12.63
N ILE A 57 -10.30 -16.93 12.50
CA ILE A 57 -11.14 -16.19 13.47
C ILE A 57 -12.55 -15.95 12.91
N ILE A 58 -12.66 -15.91 11.59
CA ILE A 58 -13.89 -15.64 10.85
C ILE A 58 -13.81 -16.39 9.51
N ASP A 59 -14.94 -16.82 8.96
CA ASP A 59 -14.95 -17.66 7.77
C ASP A 59 -14.49 -16.91 6.52
N LYS A 60 -14.96 -15.66 6.33
CA LYS A 60 -14.60 -14.78 5.20
C LYS A 60 -14.29 -13.37 5.68
N GLY A 61 -13.72 -12.57 4.81
CA GLY A 61 -13.46 -11.17 5.11
C GLY A 61 -14.72 -10.45 5.61
N PHE A 62 -14.63 -9.80 6.78
CA PHE A 62 -15.78 -9.11 7.41
C PHE A 62 -16.44 -8.09 6.47
N ALA A 63 -15.67 -7.53 5.53
CA ALA A 63 -16.19 -6.60 4.52
C ALA A 63 -17.21 -7.27 3.56
N GLU A 64 -17.14 -8.58 3.41
CA GLU A 64 -17.98 -9.39 2.51
C GLU A 64 -19.21 -9.97 3.21
N LEU A 65 -19.27 -9.85 4.53
CA LEU A 65 -20.37 -10.38 5.33
C LEU A 65 -21.47 -9.34 5.53
N SER A 66 -22.70 -9.81 5.61
CA SER A 66 -23.91 -9.02 5.84
C SER A 66 -24.84 -9.74 6.84
N GLY A 67 -26.00 -9.15 7.15
CA GLY A 67 -27.00 -9.77 8.02
C GLY A 67 -26.73 -9.61 9.52
N PHE A 68 -25.84 -8.73 9.92
CA PHE A 68 -25.61 -8.44 11.34
C PHE A 68 -26.69 -7.52 11.90
N GLU A 69 -27.19 -7.83 13.09
CA GLU A 69 -28.11 -6.96 13.85
C GLU A 69 -27.42 -5.60 14.16
N ASN A 70 -26.18 -5.64 14.62
CA ASN A 70 -25.35 -4.46 14.80
C ASN A 70 -23.93 -4.73 14.27
N ARG A 71 -23.59 -4.09 13.15
CA ARG A 71 -22.31 -4.30 12.46
C ARG A 71 -21.09 -3.89 13.28
N PHE A 72 -21.21 -2.82 14.07
CA PHE A 72 -20.12 -2.35 14.92
C PHE A 72 -19.76 -3.37 16.00
N TYR A 73 -20.76 -3.88 16.73
CA TYR A 73 -20.52 -4.90 17.75
C TYR A 73 -20.11 -6.24 17.16
N ALA A 74 -20.61 -6.60 15.97
CA ALA A 74 -20.19 -7.81 15.30
C ALA A 74 -18.68 -7.74 14.94
N GLU A 75 -18.22 -6.66 14.31
CA GLU A 75 -16.80 -6.46 13.99
C GLU A 75 -15.94 -6.44 15.26
N THR A 76 -16.35 -5.69 16.28
CA THR A 76 -15.66 -5.62 17.56
C THR A 76 -15.55 -6.99 18.23
N SER A 77 -16.60 -7.81 18.18
CA SER A 77 -16.60 -9.17 18.73
C SER A 77 -15.52 -10.05 18.06
N TYR A 78 -15.39 -10.00 16.74
CA TYR A 78 -14.34 -10.74 16.03
C TYR A 78 -12.94 -10.21 16.34
N LEU A 79 -12.77 -8.90 16.51
CA LEU A 79 -11.50 -8.31 16.94
C LEU A 79 -11.11 -8.75 18.36
N VAL A 80 -12.08 -8.83 19.27
CA VAL A 80 -11.85 -9.38 20.62
C VAL A 80 -11.47 -10.86 20.58
N LYS A 81 -12.16 -11.67 19.75
CA LYS A 81 -11.79 -13.09 19.54
C LYS A 81 -10.37 -13.22 19.00
N LEU A 82 -9.98 -12.38 18.04
CA LEU A 82 -8.63 -12.36 17.49
C LEU A 82 -7.59 -12.03 18.57
N CYS A 83 -7.81 -10.98 19.36
CA CYS A 83 -6.92 -10.60 20.46
C CYS A 83 -6.77 -11.72 21.48
N LYS A 84 -7.90 -12.35 21.89
CA LYS A 84 -7.89 -13.51 22.80
C LYS A 84 -7.15 -14.71 22.22
N LYS A 85 -7.28 -14.99 20.91
CA LYS A 85 -6.53 -16.07 20.27
C LYS A 85 -5.03 -15.78 20.26
N VAL A 86 -4.60 -14.54 20.04
CA VAL A 86 -3.20 -14.13 20.15
C VAL A 86 -2.67 -14.31 21.56
N GLU A 87 -3.44 -13.94 22.60
CA GLU A 87 -3.07 -14.19 24.01
C GLU A 87 -2.94 -15.68 24.32
N GLU A 88 -3.83 -16.53 23.78
CA GLU A 88 -3.89 -17.98 24.02
C GLU A 88 -2.67 -18.72 23.46
N ILE A 89 -2.29 -18.42 22.22
CA ILE A 89 -1.27 -19.19 21.49
C ILE A 89 0.05 -18.46 21.29
N GLY A 90 0.14 -17.19 21.68
CA GLY A 90 1.31 -16.35 21.39
C GLY A 90 2.62 -16.92 21.94
N SER A 91 2.57 -17.63 23.08
CA SER A 91 3.74 -18.28 23.70
C SER A 91 4.33 -19.44 22.90
N ASP A 92 3.62 -19.96 21.90
CA ASP A 92 4.08 -21.06 21.04
C ASP A 92 5.01 -20.55 19.92
N PHE A 93 5.23 -19.24 19.82
CA PHE A 93 5.98 -18.60 18.76
C PHE A 93 7.19 -17.81 19.28
N ASP A 94 8.23 -17.72 18.44
CA ASP A 94 9.42 -16.91 18.73
C ASP A 94 9.14 -15.41 18.61
N VAL A 95 8.23 -15.04 17.71
CA VAL A 95 7.84 -13.64 17.45
C VAL A 95 6.43 -13.55 16.87
N ILE A 96 5.73 -12.48 17.21
CA ILE A 96 4.41 -12.14 16.68
C ILE A 96 4.53 -10.88 15.84
N HIS A 97 4.01 -10.91 14.60
CA HIS A 97 3.96 -9.77 13.73
C HIS A 97 2.51 -9.36 13.46
N ASN A 98 2.12 -8.25 14.06
CA ASN A 98 0.75 -7.72 14.01
C ASN A 98 0.56 -6.79 12.80
N HIS A 99 -0.44 -7.12 11.97
CA HIS A 99 -0.94 -6.32 10.84
C HIS A 99 -2.45 -6.09 10.92
N THR A 100 -3.06 -6.30 12.07
CA THR A 100 -4.50 -6.16 12.28
C THR A 100 -4.97 -4.75 11.89
N TYR A 101 -6.26 -4.60 11.59
CA TYR A 101 -6.91 -3.30 11.48
C TYR A 101 -8.18 -3.30 12.35
N PRO A 102 -8.31 -2.35 13.28
CA PRO A 102 -7.29 -1.38 13.69
C PRO A 102 -6.11 -2.05 14.41
N GLU A 103 -4.90 -1.53 14.18
CA GLU A 103 -3.64 -2.10 14.70
C GLU A 103 -3.61 -2.13 16.23
N LEU A 104 -4.33 -1.21 16.86
CA LEU A 104 -4.38 -0.99 18.30
C LEU A 104 -4.87 -2.20 19.10
N ILE A 105 -5.76 -3.02 18.53
CA ILE A 105 -6.43 -4.06 19.30
C ILE A 105 -5.46 -5.10 19.89
N ASN A 106 -4.39 -5.43 19.16
CA ASN A 106 -3.41 -6.40 19.64
C ASN A 106 -2.30 -5.78 20.49
N LEU A 107 -2.24 -4.45 20.62
CA LEU A 107 -1.30 -3.84 21.56
C LEU A 107 -1.66 -4.17 23.02
N PHE A 108 -2.93 -4.36 23.31
CA PHE A 108 -3.36 -4.88 24.62
C PHE A 108 -2.87 -6.31 24.87
N ALA A 109 -2.84 -7.18 23.86
CA ALA A 109 -2.27 -8.51 23.98
C ALA A 109 -0.75 -8.44 24.22
N SER A 110 -0.05 -7.53 23.52
CA SER A 110 1.41 -7.39 23.65
C SER A 110 1.89 -7.03 25.08
N GLU A 111 1.03 -6.42 25.89
CA GLU A 111 1.33 -6.11 27.30
C GLU A 111 1.17 -7.33 28.24
N ARG A 112 0.53 -8.41 27.78
CA ARG A 112 0.19 -9.59 28.59
C ARG A 112 0.96 -10.85 28.24
N ILE A 113 1.54 -10.86 27.04
CA ILE A 113 2.35 -12.01 26.55
C ILE A 113 3.83 -11.68 26.63
N LYS A 114 4.65 -12.71 26.84
CA LYS A 114 6.13 -12.53 26.87
C LYS A 114 6.73 -12.51 25.48
N THR A 115 6.15 -13.28 24.54
CA THR A 115 6.63 -13.33 23.16
C THR A 115 6.70 -11.93 22.55
N PRO A 116 7.83 -11.52 21.97
CA PRO A 116 7.99 -10.20 21.40
C PRO A 116 7.00 -9.99 20.24
N MET A 117 6.29 -8.87 20.27
CA MET A 117 5.38 -8.48 19.21
C MET A 117 5.89 -7.23 18.52
N ILE A 118 5.90 -7.23 17.18
CA ILE A 118 6.01 -6.02 16.38
C ILE A 118 4.66 -5.69 15.75
N THR A 119 4.40 -4.41 15.53
CA THR A 119 3.17 -3.94 14.87
C THR A 119 3.54 -3.03 13.71
N THR A 120 3.23 -3.49 12.49
CA THR A 120 3.39 -2.66 11.29
C THR A 120 2.17 -1.78 11.09
N LEU A 121 2.40 -0.47 11.03
CA LEU A 121 1.38 0.54 10.81
C LEU A 121 1.16 0.71 9.30
N HIS A 122 -0.07 0.48 8.84
CA HIS A 122 -0.43 0.60 7.42
C HIS A 122 -1.38 1.77 7.14
N ALA A 123 -2.09 2.24 8.18
CA ALA A 123 -3.06 3.31 8.04
C ALA A 123 -2.37 4.68 8.09
N GLN A 124 -2.93 5.64 7.36
CA GLN A 124 -2.51 7.03 7.48
C GLN A 124 -2.66 7.50 8.94
N ALA A 125 -1.70 8.26 9.43
CA ALA A 125 -1.76 8.85 10.74
C ALA A 125 -2.89 9.91 10.81
N THR A 126 -3.81 9.72 11.73
CA THR A 126 -4.73 10.77 12.20
C THR A 126 -4.34 11.18 13.61
N SER A 127 -4.84 12.32 14.08
CA SER A 127 -4.57 12.77 15.45
C SER A 127 -5.03 11.74 16.50
N GLU A 128 -6.19 11.13 16.28
CA GLU A 128 -6.78 10.13 17.18
C GLU A 128 -5.98 8.82 17.18
N TYR A 129 -5.49 8.43 15.98
CA TYR A 129 -4.67 7.22 15.85
C TYR A 129 -3.30 7.40 16.50
N ASP A 130 -2.65 8.56 16.29
CA ASP A 130 -1.38 8.91 16.93
C ASP A 130 -1.51 9.00 18.45
N GLU A 131 -2.59 9.64 18.96
CA GLU A 131 -2.93 9.68 20.38
C GLU A 131 -3.06 8.28 20.97
N ALA A 132 -3.87 7.42 20.33
CA ALA A 132 -4.12 6.07 20.81
C ALA A 132 -2.85 5.20 20.84
N LEU A 133 -1.99 5.30 19.81
CA LEU A 133 -0.70 4.60 19.78
C LEU A 133 0.26 5.10 20.86
N SER A 134 0.21 6.38 21.21
CA SER A 134 1.09 6.96 22.24
C SER A 134 0.85 6.39 23.65
N LEU A 135 -0.32 5.78 23.87
CA LEU A 135 -0.66 5.08 25.13
C LEU A 135 0.12 3.76 25.30
N PHE A 136 0.81 3.28 24.26
CA PHE A 136 1.62 2.06 24.27
C PHE A 136 3.12 2.37 24.06
N PRO A 137 3.80 3.05 25.01
CA PRO A 137 5.15 3.57 24.82
C PRO A 137 6.23 2.48 24.64
N ASN A 138 5.92 1.25 25.04
CA ASN A 138 6.82 0.09 24.96
C ASN A 138 6.51 -0.80 23.73
N ALA A 139 5.47 -0.51 22.94
CA ALA A 139 5.15 -1.28 21.75
C ALA A 139 6.23 -1.11 20.68
N ASN A 140 6.62 -2.22 20.02
CA ASN A 140 7.56 -2.19 18.90
C ASN A 140 6.82 -1.83 17.61
N LEU A 141 6.68 -0.53 17.34
CA LEU A 141 5.98 0.00 16.19
C LEU A 141 6.92 0.13 14.99
N VAL A 142 6.42 -0.28 13.83
CA VAL A 142 7.14 -0.22 12.55
C VAL A 142 6.31 0.58 11.56
N SER A 143 6.93 1.61 10.99
CA SER A 143 6.37 2.39 9.88
C SER A 143 6.83 1.82 8.53
N ILE A 144 6.05 2.07 7.49
CA ILE A 144 6.31 1.59 6.13
C ILE A 144 7.13 2.57 5.28
N SER A 145 7.42 3.77 5.79
CA SER A 145 8.36 4.75 5.23
C SER A 145 8.79 5.76 6.29
N ASN A 146 9.83 6.53 6.04
CA ASN A 146 10.22 7.64 6.93
C ASN A 146 9.19 8.77 6.88
N ALA A 147 8.63 9.06 5.71
CA ALA A 147 7.53 10.01 5.56
C ALA A 147 6.34 9.59 6.43
N HIS A 148 5.92 8.32 6.35
CA HIS A 148 4.84 7.80 7.20
C HIS A 148 5.18 7.91 8.69
N ARG A 149 6.41 7.56 9.09
CA ARG A 149 6.87 7.73 10.48
C ARG A 149 6.74 9.19 10.94
N SER A 150 7.08 10.14 10.08
CA SER A 150 7.05 11.58 10.42
C SER A 150 5.63 12.14 10.62
N MET A 151 4.60 11.43 10.14
CA MET A 151 3.20 11.82 10.35
C MET A 151 2.75 11.64 11.81
N PHE A 152 3.36 10.70 12.55
CA PHE A 152 3.09 10.47 13.98
C PHE A 152 3.91 11.46 14.81
N LYS A 153 3.25 12.20 15.70
CA LYS A 153 3.86 13.25 16.52
C LYS A 153 3.97 12.88 17.99
N LYS A 154 3.11 11.97 18.47
CA LYS A 154 3.00 11.53 19.87
C LYS A 154 3.53 10.10 20.03
N ALA A 155 3.15 9.19 19.14
CA ALA A 155 3.59 7.81 19.18
C ALA A 155 5.08 7.69 18.80
N LYS A 156 5.81 6.86 19.54
CA LYS A 156 7.22 6.59 19.28
C LYS A 156 7.35 5.44 18.27
N ILE A 157 7.65 5.75 17.01
CA ILE A 157 7.88 4.75 15.96
C ILE A 157 9.39 4.46 15.88
N GLN A 158 9.80 3.26 16.33
CA GLN A 158 11.22 2.93 16.48
C GLN A 158 11.89 2.50 15.18
N ASN A 159 11.13 1.82 14.30
CA ASN A 159 11.68 1.19 13.10
C ASN A 159 10.92 1.59 11.85
N VAL A 160 11.60 1.52 10.71
CA VAL A 160 11.01 1.66 9.39
C VAL A 160 11.39 0.44 8.57
N VAL A 161 10.40 -0.21 7.98
CA VAL A 161 10.60 -1.27 6.99
C VAL A 161 9.74 -0.94 5.78
N TYR A 162 10.38 -0.66 4.65
CA TYR A 162 9.68 -0.37 3.39
C TYR A 162 8.87 -1.57 2.93
N ASN A 163 7.68 -1.31 2.40
CA ASN A 163 6.92 -2.35 1.73
C ASN A 163 7.68 -2.87 0.51
N GLY A 164 7.59 -4.17 0.27
CA GLY A 164 8.16 -4.83 -0.89
C GLY A 164 7.09 -5.30 -1.87
N ILE A 165 7.48 -5.45 -3.12
CA ILE A 165 6.67 -6.05 -4.18
C ILE A 165 7.40 -7.23 -4.81
N ASP A 166 6.65 -8.17 -5.38
CA ASP A 166 7.19 -9.20 -6.26
C ASP A 166 7.63 -8.56 -7.58
N THR A 167 8.93 -8.25 -7.69
CA THR A 167 9.50 -7.63 -8.89
C THR A 167 9.48 -8.54 -10.10
N GLN A 168 9.35 -9.86 -9.93
CA GLN A 168 9.23 -10.79 -11.05
C GLN A 168 7.83 -10.72 -11.68
N ALA A 169 6.80 -10.58 -10.86
CA ALA A 169 5.43 -10.37 -11.35
C ALA A 169 5.31 -9.04 -12.11
N PHE A 170 5.95 -7.96 -11.63
CA PHE A 170 6.05 -6.67 -12.33
C PHE A 170 7.26 -6.67 -13.25
N SER A 171 7.19 -7.45 -14.31
CA SER A 171 8.33 -7.70 -15.21
C SER A 171 8.73 -6.45 -16.01
N PHE A 172 10.03 -6.35 -16.26
CA PHE A 172 10.67 -5.21 -16.93
C PHE A 172 10.31 -5.11 -18.41
N GLU A 173 10.13 -3.89 -18.92
CA GLU A 173 10.02 -3.55 -20.32
C GLU A 173 10.75 -2.23 -20.60
N SER A 174 11.72 -2.26 -21.47
CA SER A 174 12.51 -1.08 -21.86
C SER A 174 11.82 -0.21 -22.90
N LYS A 175 11.03 -0.84 -23.81
CA LYS A 175 10.37 -0.12 -24.89
C LYS A 175 9.05 0.46 -24.40
N LYS A 176 9.00 1.78 -24.32
CA LYS A 176 7.81 2.52 -23.89
C LYS A 176 6.98 2.98 -25.07
N ASP A 177 5.66 3.00 -24.89
CA ASP A 177 4.72 3.63 -25.81
C ASP A 177 4.59 5.12 -25.45
N ASP A 178 3.90 5.88 -26.28
CA ASP A 178 3.76 7.32 -26.12
C ASP A 178 2.48 7.68 -25.36
N TYR A 179 2.42 7.30 -24.06
CA TYR A 179 1.35 7.74 -23.16
C TYR A 179 1.82 7.87 -21.72
N LEU A 180 1.20 8.80 -21.00
CA LEU A 180 1.28 8.95 -19.56
C LEU A 180 0.26 8.02 -18.91
N LEU A 181 0.59 7.45 -17.76
CA LEU A 181 -0.29 6.54 -17.03
C LEU A 181 -0.62 7.12 -15.65
N TRP A 182 -1.90 7.16 -15.34
CA TRP A 182 -2.38 7.41 -13.99
C TRP A 182 -3.23 6.24 -13.53
N ILE A 183 -2.95 5.71 -12.34
CA ILE A 183 -3.74 4.64 -11.71
C ILE A 183 -4.07 5.03 -10.28
N GLY A 184 -5.36 5.03 -9.96
CA GLY A 184 -5.80 5.38 -8.62
C GLY A 184 -7.27 5.10 -8.37
N ARG A 185 -7.71 5.42 -7.16
CA ARG A 185 -9.13 5.35 -6.79
C ARG A 185 -9.76 6.73 -6.99
N LEU A 186 -10.90 6.77 -7.67
CA LEU A 186 -11.75 7.94 -7.71
C LEU A 186 -12.66 7.89 -6.47
N GLY A 187 -12.28 8.62 -5.42
CA GLY A 187 -12.90 8.54 -4.11
C GLY A 187 -14.16 9.38 -3.98
N ALA A 188 -15.00 9.02 -3.01
CA ALA A 188 -16.31 9.62 -2.74
C ALA A 188 -16.27 10.78 -1.74
N THR A 189 -15.10 11.23 -1.31
CA THR A 189 -14.99 12.28 -0.29
C THR A 189 -15.28 13.66 -0.88
N LYS A 190 -16.15 14.40 -0.20
CA LYS A 190 -16.44 15.82 -0.50
C LYS A 190 -15.99 16.70 0.66
N ASP A 191 -15.57 17.92 0.34
CA ASP A 191 -15.21 18.93 1.33
C ASP A 191 -16.46 19.60 1.95
N GLU A 192 -16.26 20.54 2.87
CA GLU A 192 -17.33 21.27 3.55
C GLU A 192 -18.23 22.07 2.56
N ASN A 193 -17.71 22.39 1.38
CA ASN A 193 -18.44 23.10 0.32
C ASN A 193 -19.07 22.13 -0.70
N ASN A 194 -19.12 20.82 -0.38
CA ASN A 194 -19.64 19.78 -1.25
C ASN A 194 -18.87 19.58 -2.58
N ASN A 195 -17.61 20.04 -2.67
CA ASN A 195 -16.73 19.76 -3.78
C ASN A 195 -16.02 18.42 -3.61
N PHE A 196 -15.80 17.71 -4.70
CA PHE A 196 -15.06 16.45 -4.66
C PHE A 196 -13.61 16.65 -4.22
N VAL A 197 -13.18 15.89 -3.23
CA VAL A 197 -11.78 15.77 -2.83
C VAL A 197 -11.11 14.75 -3.74
N ASP A 198 -10.29 15.25 -4.67
CA ASP A 198 -9.49 14.40 -5.57
C ASP A 198 -8.18 13.99 -4.88
N ALA A 199 -8.27 13.15 -3.86
CA ALA A 199 -7.10 12.75 -3.06
C ALA A 199 -6.00 12.11 -3.92
N LYS A 200 -6.37 11.35 -4.95
CA LYS A 200 -5.40 10.66 -5.82
C LYS A 200 -4.95 11.51 -7.02
N GLY A 201 -5.56 12.66 -7.26
CA GLY A 201 -5.07 13.65 -8.18
C GLY A 201 -5.30 13.34 -9.67
N ALA A 202 -6.38 12.66 -10.02
CA ALA A 202 -6.75 12.39 -11.41
C ALA A 202 -6.90 13.69 -12.22
N LYS A 203 -7.44 14.75 -11.61
CA LYS A 203 -7.61 16.07 -12.25
C LYS A 203 -6.28 16.72 -12.63
N TRP A 204 -5.21 16.51 -11.86
CA TRP A 204 -3.88 17.00 -12.21
C TRP A 204 -3.29 16.26 -13.42
N ALA A 205 -3.47 14.93 -13.49
CA ALA A 205 -3.04 14.14 -14.65
C ALA A 205 -3.76 14.61 -15.92
N ILE A 206 -5.08 14.81 -15.84
CA ILE A 206 -5.90 15.36 -16.95
C ILE A 206 -5.41 16.74 -17.38
N LYS A 207 -5.21 17.66 -16.42
CA LYS A 207 -4.71 19.01 -16.72
C LYS A 207 -3.34 19.00 -17.37
N LEU A 208 -2.44 18.11 -16.95
CA LEU A 208 -1.13 17.96 -17.57
C LEU A 208 -1.28 17.51 -19.04
N ALA A 209 -2.07 16.46 -19.29
CA ALA A 209 -2.30 15.96 -20.65
C ALA A 209 -2.92 17.03 -21.56
N GLN A 210 -3.88 17.81 -21.08
CA GLN A 210 -4.48 18.93 -21.82
C GLN A 210 -3.46 20.04 -22.13
N ALA A 211 -2.61 20.39 -21.14
CA ALA A 211 -1.61 21.45 -21.30
C ALA A 211 -0.46 21.07 -22.23
N THR A 212 -0.15 19.78 -22.36
CA THR A 212 0.98 19.29 -23.16
C THR A 212 0.58 18.63 -24.48
N GLY A 213 -0.70 18.27 -24.62
CA GLY A 213 -1.19 17.48 -25.75
C GLY A 213 -0.74 16.02 -25.75
N GLU A 214 -0.17 15.54 -24.65
CA GLU A 214 0.25 14.13 -24.47
C GLU A 214 -0.94 13.19 -24.38
N ARG A 215 -0.73 11.94 -24.73
CA ARG A 215 -1.72 10.89 -24.48
C ARG A 215 -1.71 10.52 -23.00
N LEU A 216 -2.89 10.33 -22.44
CA LEU A 216 -3.07 9.91 -21.05
C LEU A 216 -4.00 8.69 -20.96
N VAL A 217 -3.53 7.66 -20.33
CA VAL A 217 -4.34 6.52 -19.91
C VAL A 217 -4.63 6.67 -18.41
N ILE A 218 -5.91 6.69 -18.08
CA ILE A 218 -6.43 6.74 -16.72
C ILE A 218 -7.06 5.39 -16.42
N SER A 219 -6.73 4.80 -15.28
CA SER A 219 -7.32 3.53 -14.84
C SER A 219 -7.46 3.48 -13.32
N GLY A 220 -8.25 2.53 -12.85
CA GLY A 220 -8.37 2.29 -11.42
C GLY A 220 -9.78 1.91 -10.97
N ASN A 221 -10.10 2.24 -9.72
CA ASN A 221 -11.37 1.91 -9.11
C ASN A 221 -12.27 3.15 -8.99
N VAL A 222 -13.48 3.07 -9.51
CA VAL A 222 -14.48 4.15 -9.37
C VAL A 222 -15.28 3.88 -8.10
N GLU A 223 -14.90 4.52 -6.99
CA GLU A 223 -15.64 4.45 -5.72
C GLU A 223 -16.83 5.42 -5.70
N ASP A 224 -16.76 6.49 -6.50
CA ASP A 224 -17.81 7.47 -6.70
C ASP A 224 -18.07 7.70 -8.19
N GLU A 225 -19.21 7.20 -8.67
CA GLU A 225 -19.61 7.37 -10.06
C GLU A 225 -19.93 8.84 -10.39
N GLU A 226 -20.41 9.64 -9.43
CA GLU A 226 -20.66 11.07 -9.62
C GLU A 226 -19.36 11.84 -9.88
N PHE A 227 -18.27 11.48 -9.16
CA PHE A 227 -16.94 12.04 -9.45
C PHE A 227 -16.49 11.69 -10.88
N TYR A 228 -16.64 10.43 -11.28
CA TYR A 228 -16.28 10.01 -12.63
C TYR A 228 -17.07 10.80 -13.70
N GLU A 229 -18.40 10.85 -13.57
CA GLU A 229 -19.29 11.50 -14.54
C GLU A 229 -19.04 13.02 -14.65
N LYS A 230 -18.73 13.69 -13.54
CA LYS A 230 -18.54 15.16 -13.52
C LYS A 230 -17.11 15.62 -13.76
N GLU A 231 -16.12 14.88 -13.28
CA GLU A 231 -14.74 15.35 -13.24
C GLU A 231 -13.82 14.63 -14.24
N VAL A 232 -14.11 13.40 -14.60
CA VAL A 232 -13.26 12.61 -15.52
C VAL A 232 -13.88 12.50 -16.90
N LYS A 233 -15.08 11.98 -17.01
CA LYS A 233 -15.75 11.70 -18.29
C LYS A 233 -15.83 12.87 -19.27
N PRO A 234 -16.12 14.13 -18.85
CA PRO A 234 -16.19 15.28 -19.77
C PRO A 234 -14.84 15.63 -20.41
N ASN A 235 -13.74 15.12 -19.86
CA ASN A 235 -12.38 15.38 -20.35
C ASN A 235 -11.85 14.26 -21.26
N LEU A 236 -12.60 13.15 -21.39
CA LEU A 236 -12.19 12.01 -22.23
C LEU A 236 -12.31 12.36 -23.71
N ASN A 237 -11.31 11.94 -24.50
CA ASN A 237 -11.23 12.12 -25.93
C ASN A 237 -10.23 11.11 -26.53
N ASP A 238 -9.85 11.26 -27.80
CA ASP A 238 -8.90 10.36 -28.47
C ASP A 238 -7.53 10.26 -27.80
N LYS A 239 -7.13 11.30 -27.04
CA LYS A 239 -5.84 11.36 -26.33
C LYS A 239 -5.96 11.03 -24.85
N ILE A 240 -7.07 11.35 -24.20
CA ILE A 240 -7.31 11.11 -22.77
C ILE A 240 -8.35 10.01 -22.65
N GLN A 241 -7.92 8.83 -22.21
CA GLN A 241 -8.74 7.63 -22.21
C GLN A 241 -8.85 7.02 -20.80
N TRP A 242 -10.06 6.59 -20.46
CA TRP A 242 -10.29 5.72 -19.31
C TRP A 242 -10.25 4.26 -19.76
N ILE A 243 -9.45 3.44 -19.08
CA ILE A 243 -9.36 2.00 -19.34
C ILE A 243 -9.78 1.24 -18.08
N GLY A 244 -10.75 0.35 -18.25
CA GLY A 244 -11.28 -0.49 -17.19
C GLY A 244 -12.76 -0.26 -16.91
N PRO A 245 -13.35 -1.07 -16.04
CA PRO A 245 -14.75 -0.94 -15.69
C PRO A 245 -15.01 0.33 -14.88
N ILE A 246 -16.19 0.93 -15.10
CA ILE A 246 -16.71 2.03 -14.27
C ILE A 246 -17.54 1.37 -13.18
N SER A 247 -16.89 0.92 -12.14
CA SER A 247 -17.55 0.14 -11.08
C SER A 247 -16.77 0.23 -9.78
N ARG A 248 -17.50 0.18 -8.68
CA ARG A 248 -16.93 0.06 -7.33
C ARG A 248 -16.39 -1.35 -7.06
N GLU A 249 -16.98 -2.36 -7.67
CA GLU A 249 -16.72 -3.78 -7.40
C GLU A 249 -15.76 -4.40 -8.40
N GLN A 250 -15.88 -4.01 -9.67
CA GLN A 250 -15.05 -4.51 -10.76
C GLN A 250 -13.82 -3.63 -10.98
N ARG A 251 -12.73 -4.24 -11.40
CA ARG A 251 -11.45 -3.56 -11.71
C ARG A 251 -10.71 -4.34 -12.79
N LEU A 252 -9.71 -3.72 -13.40
CA LEU A 252 -8.78 -4.42 -14.29
C LEU A 252 -8.06 -5.54 -13.53
N GLN A 253 -7.76 -6.61 -14.26
CA GLN A 253 -6.93 -7.69 -13.73
C GLN A 253 -5.48 -7.20 -13.55
N ARG A 254 -4.75 -7.85 -12.65
CA ARG A 254 -3.36 -7.49 -12.33
C ARG A 254 -2.46 -7.47 -13.57
N GLU A 255 -2.63 -8.44 -14.46
CA GLU A 255 -1.87 -8.58 -15.70
C GLU A 255 -2.11 -7.41 -16.67
N GLU A 256 -3.33 -6.88 -16.72
CA GLU A 256 -3.67 -5.72 -17.53
C GLU A 256 -3.02 -4.45 -16.97
N ILE A 257 -3.05 -4.28 -15.65
CA ILE A 257 -2.37 -3.18 -14.95
C ILE A 257 -0.85 -3.24 -15.20
N ILE A 258 -0.24 -4.42 -15.11
CA ILE A 258 1.19 -4.61 -15.39
C ILE A 258 1.52 -4.21 -16.83
N LYS A 259 0.73 -4.63 -17.81
CA LYS A 259 0.93 -4.24 -19.23
C LYS A 259 0.85 -2.72 -19.41
N LEU A 260 -0.10 -2.05 -18.75
CA LEU A 260 -0.18 -0.60 -18.79
C LEU A 260 1.07 0.04 -18.17
N MET A 261 1.55 -0.45 -17.04
CA MET A 261 2.77 0.06 -16.41
C MET A 261 4.01 -0.19 -17.27
N GLN A 262 4.15 -1.36 -17.88
CA GLN A 262 5.28 -1.72 -18.74
C GLN A 262 5.42 -0.77 -19.93
N LYS A 263 4.32 -0.36 -20.52
CA LYS A 263 4.31 0.41 -21.76
C LYS A 263 4.25 1.92 -21.58
N ALA A 264 3.91 2.40 -20.39
CA ALA A 264 3.79 3.83 -20.14
C ALA A 264 5.13 4.57 -20.29
N LYS A 265 5.10 5.77 -20.90
CA LYS A 265 6.20 6.74 -20.97
C LYS A 265 6.60 7.25 -19.59
N ALA A 266 5.60 7.50 -18.75
CA ALA A 266 5.77 7.85 -17.34
C ALA A 266 4.52 7.49 -16.54
N PHE A 267 4.71 7.18 -15.25
CA PHE A 267 3.64 7.04 -14.27
C PHE A 267 3.44 8.37 -13.52
N LEU A 268 2.18 8.80 -13.40
CA LEU A 268 1.83 10.05 -12.74
C LEU A 268 1.35 9.81 -11.31
N MET A 269 2.09 10.30 -10.32
CA MET A 269 1.73 10.27 -8.90
C MET A 269 1.32 11.68 -8.44
N THR A 270 0.21 12.17 -8.99
CA THR A 270 -0.26 13.57 -8.85
C THR A 270 -1.19 13.77 -7.64
N ILE A 271 -0.92 13.11 -6.55
CA ILE A 271 -1.73 13.04 -5.34
C ILE A 271 -1.88 14.38 -4.61
N ASN A 272 -3.03 14.53 -3.91
CA ASN A 272 -3.35 15.68 -3.06
C ASN A 272 -3.35 15.35 -1.56
N TRP A 273 -2.76 14.23 -1.16
CA TRP A 273 -2.66 13.79 0.23
C TRP A 273 -1.26 13.29 0.56
N GLU A 274 -0.93 13.16 1.83
CA GLU A 274 0.36 12.63 2.25
C GLU A 274 0.34 11.09 2.13
N GLU A 275 0.97 10.57 1.08
CA GLU A 275 0.99 9.11 0.80
C GLU A 275 1.92 8.38 1.77
N PRO A 276 1.44 7.42 2.55
CA PRO A 276 2.29 6.69 3.49
C PRO A 276 3.41 5.87 2.83
N PHE A 277 3.18 5.34 1.61
CA PHE A 277 4.20 4.62 0.84
C PHE A 277 4.02 4.78 -0.68
N GLY A 278 2.91 4.27 -1.24
CA GLY A 278 2.65 4.35 -2.67
C GLY A 278 3.21 3.18 -3.48
N LEU A 279 2.72 1.96 -3.20
CA LEU A 279 3.12 0.73 -3.91
C LEU A 279 3.11 0.87 -5.43
N VAL A 280 2.14 1.60 -5.99
CA VAL A 280 2.00 1.80 -7.45
C VAL A 280 3.21 2.48 -8.09
N MET A 281 3.96 3.33 -7.36
CA MET A 281 5.21 3.92 -7.85
C MET A 281 6.30 2.86 -8.00
N VAL A 282 6.44 2.01 -6.99
CA VAL A 282 7.42 0.93 -6.98
C VAL A 282 7.07 -0.11 -8.05
N GLU A 283 5.78 -0.42 -8.22
CA GLU A 283 5.26 -1.30 -9.27
C GLU A 283 5.60 -0.75 -10.67
N ALA A 284 5.39 0.55 -10.91
CA ALA A 284 5.75 1.22 -12.15
C ALA A 284 7.27 1.20 -12.39
N MET A 285 8.08 1.56 -11.38
CA MET A 285 9.54 1.51 -11.49
C MET A 285 10.06 0.10 -11.72
N SER A 286 9.44 -0.93 -11.13
CA SER A 286 9.77 -2.34 -11.41
C SER A 286 9.55 -2.69 -12.88
N CYS A 287 8.51 -2.16 -13.51
CA CYS A 287 8.26 -2.29 -14.95
C CYS A 287 9.21 -1.43 -15.81
N GLY A 288 10.15 -0.69 -15.24
CA GLY A 288 11.04 0.23 -15.95
C GLY A 288 10.38 1.57 -16.29
N THR A 289 9.27 1.94 -15.64
CA THR A 289 8.53 3.16 -15.96
C THR A 289 8.86 4.23 -14.91
N PRO A 290 9.42 5.38 -15.34
CA PRO A 290 9.77 6.47 -14.44
C PRO A 290 8.52 7.15 -13.87
N VAL A 291 8.67 7.77 -12.70
CA VAL A 291 7.58 8.40 -11.96
C VAL A 291 7.71 9.93 -12.03
N ILE A 292 6.60 10.62 -12.29
CA ILE A 292 6.49 12.06 -12.04
C ILE A 292 5.43 12.24 -10.96
N GLY A 293 5.81 12.81 -9.83
CA GLY A 293 4.90 12.96 -8.70
C GLY A 293 5.05 14.28 -7.96
N PHE A 294 3.98 14.69 -7.27
CA PHE A 294 4.09 15.78 -6.31
C PHE A 294 4.82 15.32 -5.05
N ASP A 295 5.61 16.23 -4.46
CA ASP A 295 6.31 16.02 -3.19
C ASP A 295 5.31 15.96 -2.03
N ARG A 296 4.72 14.79 -1.84
CA ARG A 296 3.75 14.49 -0.79
C ARG A 296 3.99 13.11 -0.19
N GLY A 297 4.15 13.07 1.12
CA GLY A 297 4.40 11.83 1.85
C GLY A 297 5.67 11.14 1.36
N ALA A 298 5.59 9.87 0.97
CA ALA A 298 6.74 9.07 0.59
C ALA A 298 7.24 9.27 -0.86
N VAL A 299 6.65 10.16 -1.65
CA VAL A 299 7.04 10.33 -3.06
C VAL A 299 8.53 10.67 -3.21
N SER A 300 9.01 11.68 -2.48
CA SER A 300 10.43 12.09 -2.51
C SER A 300 11.37 11.08 -1.84
N GLU A 301 10.83 10.14 -1.08
CA GLU A 301 11.60 9.05 -0.46
C GLU A 301 11.80 7.86 -1.42
N LEU A 302 10.81 7.61 -2.30
CA LEU A 302 10.83 6.49 -3.23
C LEU A 302 11.39 6.84 -4.60
N VAL A 303 11.23 8.09 -5.05
CA VAL A 303 11.68 8.56 -6.36
C VAL A 303 13.02 9.26 -6.24
N VAL A 304 14.02 8.79 -6.98
CA VAL A 304 15.33 9.42 -7.07
C VAL A 304 15.34 10.40 -8.23
N GLU A 305 15.45 11.69 -7.90
CA GLU A 305 15.43 12.80 -8.86
C GLU A 305 16.43 12.61 -10.00
N GLY A 306 15.96 12.72 -11.25
CA GLY A 306 16.78 12.56 -12.45
C GLY A 306 17.28 11.15 -12.73
N LYS A 307 16.88 10.15 -11.91
CA LYS A 307 17.32 8.76 -12.06
C LYS A 307 16.16 7.78 -12.20
N THR A 308 15.12 7.93 -11.39
CA THR A 308 13.92 7.08 -11.48
C THR A 308 12.65 7.89 -11.72
N GLY A 309 12.79 9.21 -11.81
CA GLY A 309 11.68 10.12 -12.04
C GLY A 309 12.01 11.53 -11.61
N TYR A 310 10.94 12.32 -11.42
CA TYR A 310 11.01 13.69 -10.98
C TYR A 310 9.96 13.98 -9.90
N VAL A 311 10.40 14.70 -8.86
CA VAL A 311 9.56 15.12 -7.74
C VAL A 311 9.26 16.60 -7.89
N VAL A 312 7.98 16.95 -7.89
CA VAL A 312 7.51 18.31 -8.18
C VAL A 312 6.90 18.92 -6.93
N PRO A 313 7.33 20.13 -6.51
CA PRO A 313 6.65 20.84 -5.44
C PRO A 313 5.16 21.04 -5.79
N PRO A 314 4.22 20.74 -4.89
CA PRO A 314 2.79 20.91 -5.17
C PRO A 314 2.39 22.35 -5.58
N SER A 315 3.12 23.35 -5.08
CA SER A 315 2.93 24.77 -5.45
C SER A 315 3.16 25.06 -6.93
N ASP A 316 3.98 24.26 -7.61
CA ASP A 316 4.33 24.45 -9.02
C ASP A 316 3.25 23.91 -9.96
N GLY A 317 2.32 23.11 -9.45
CA GLY A 317 1.14 22.63 -10.16
C GLY A 317 1.44 22.00 -11.51
N VAL A 318 0.63 22.29 -12.53
CA VAL A 318 0.78 21.74 -13.89
C VAL A 318 2.09 22.17 -14.54
N GLU A 319 2.56 23.38 -14.28
CA GLU A 319 3.80 23.86 -14.88
C GLU A 319 5.02 23.09 -14.37
N GLY A 320 5.06 22.76 -13.09
CA GLY A 320 6.11 21.89 -12.54
C GLY A 320 6.07 20.48 -13.16
N LEU A 321 4.88 19.88 -13.27
CA LEU A 321 4.70 18.59 -13.92
C LEU A 321 5.13 18.64 -15.41
N ARG A 322 4.81 19.72 -16.13
CA ARG A 322 5.22 19.92 -17.53
C ARG A 322 6.74 19.99 -17.68
N LYS A 323 7.43 20.71 -16.78
CA LYS A 323 8.90 20.80 -16.77
C LYS A 323 9.53 19.42 -16.49
N ALA A 324 8.99 18.68 -15.53
CA ALA A 324 9.44 17.31 -15.23
C ALA A 324 9.25 16.38 -16.43
N LEU A 325 8.08 16.44 -17.08
CA LEU A 325 7.78 15.65 -18.27
C LEU A 325 8.75 15.93 -19.43
N GLY A 326 9.17 17.20 -19.62
CA GLY A 326 10.14 17.58 -20.64
C GLY A 326 11.52 16.93 -20.49
N LYS A 327 11.82 16.36 -19.33
CA LYS A 327 13.08 15.69 -19.02
C LYS A 327 12.94 14.16 -18.90
N ILE A 328 11.74 13.62 -19.06
CA ILE A 328 11.47 12.21 -18.73
C ILE A 328 12.23 11.23 -19.64
N SER A 329 12.55 11.65 -20.88
CA SER A 329 13.35 10.87 -21.82
C SER A 329 14.81 10.67 -21.38
N ASP A 330 15.29 11.44 -20.39
CA ASP A 330 16.65 11.32 -19.88
C ASP A 330 16.78 10.16 -18.86
N ILE A 331 15.67 9.60 -18.42
CA ILE A 331 15.64 8.49 -17.46
C ILE A 331 15.85 7.15 -18.19
N ASP A 332 16.86 6.39 -17.73
CA ASP A 332 17.04 5.00 -18.18
C ASP A 332 16.04 4.07 -17.47
N PRO A 333 15.16 3.37 -18.19
CA PRO A 333 14.26 2.37 -17.60
C PRO A 333 14.96 1.33 -16.72
N ASN A 334 16.20 0.97 -17.03
CA ASN A 334 17.00 0.04 -16.24
C ASN A 334 17.31 0.59 -14.82
N ASP A 335 17.48 1.90 -14.67
CA ASP A 335 17.70 2.51 -13.36
C ASP A 335 16.45 2.45 -12.50
N CYS A 336 15.27 2.63 -13.08
CA CYS A 336 13.98 2.41 -12.40
C CYS A 336 13.89 0.97 -11.88
N ARG A 337 14.15 0.00 -12.76
CA ARG A 337 14.12 -1.43 -12.43
C ARG A 337 15.08 -1.78 -11.30
N LYS A 338 16.35 -1.42 -11.43
CA LYS A 338 17.38 -1.69 -10.42
C LYS A 338 17.05 -1.06 -9.08
N HIS A 339 16.50 0.15 -9.10
CA HIS A 339 16.10 0.84 -7.88
C HIS A 339 14.98 0.11 -7.15
N ALA A 340 13.95 -0.35 -7.87
CA ALA A 340 12.86 -1.15 -7.31
C ALA A 340 13.38 -2.49 -6.73
N GLU A 341 14.21 -3.24 -7.47
CA GLU A 341 14.78 -4.50 -7.02
C GLU A 341 15.64 -4.38 -5.77
N ASN A 342 16.53 -3.38 -5.75
CA ASN A 342 17.50 -3.23 -4.66
C ASN A 342 16.89 -2.71 -3.36
N ASN A 343 15.79 -1.97 -3.42
CA ASN A 343 15.26 -1.26 -2.26
C ASN A 343 13.86 -1.72 -1.84
N PHE A 344 13.06 -2.24 -2.78
CA PHE A 344 11.63 -2.48 -2.57
C PHE A 344 11.15 -3.85 -3.07
N SER A 345 12.06 -4.82 -3.23
CA SER A 345 11.68 -6.21 -3.47
C SER A 345 11.13 -6.87 -2.21
N VAL A 346 10.35 -7.94 -2.39
CA VAL A 346 9.87 -8.79 -1.28
C VAL A 346 11.05 -9.29 -0.46
N GLU A 347 12.11 -9.73 -1.13
CA GLU A 347 13.32 -10.23 -0.48
C GLU A 347 13.93 -9.18 0.45
N LYS A 348 13.99 -7.91 -0.01
CA LYS A 348 14.53 -6.81 0.81
C LYS A 348 13.66 -6.48 2.01
N MET A 349 12.35 -6.47 1.83
CA MET A 349 11.38 -6.28 2.91
C MET A 349 11.49 -7.38 3.96
N VAL A 350 11.51 -8.64 3.53
CA VAL A 350 11.59 -9.81 4.43
C VAL A 350 12.92 -9.82 5.18
N GLU A 351 14.06 -9.58 4.50
CA GLU A 351 15.38 -9.45 5.13
C GLU A 351 15.36 -8.43 6.27
N ASN A 352 14.72 -7.27 6.06
CA ASN A 352 14.65 -6.21 7.06
C ASN A 352 13.76 -6.61 8.25
N TYR A 353 12.65 -7.33 8.02
CA TYR A 353 11.82 -7.86 9.09
C TYR A 353 12.56 -8.95 9.88
N GLU A 354 13.26 -9.87 9.21
CA GLU A 354 14.05 -10.91 9.90
C GLU A 354 15.12 -10.31 10.83
N LYS A 355 15.83 -9.27 10.37
CA LYS A 355 16.79 -8.54 11.21
C LYS A 355 16.11 -7.96 12.45
N LEU A 356 14.92 -7.41 12.28
CA LEU A 356 14.15 -6.85 13.38
C LEU A 356 13.66 -7.92 14.34
N TYR A 357 13.17 -9.07 13.84
CA TYR A 357 12.76 -10.21 14.69
C TYR A 357 13.91 -10.70 15.54
N ARG A 358 15.07 -11.01 14.94
CA ARG A 358 16.27 -11.46 15.67
C ARG A 358 16.66 -10.48 16.77
N LYS A 359 16.72 -9.19 16.45
CA LYS A 359 17.04 -8.13 17.42
C LYS A 359 16.06 -8.08 18.60
N LEU A 360 14.79 -8.40 18.40
CA LEU A 360 13.79 -8.40 19.48
C LEU A 360 13.88 -9.66 20.33
N ILE A 361 14.12 -10.82 19.72
CA ILE A 361 14.30 -12.09 20.43
C ILE A 361 15.55 -12.05 21.30
N GLU A 362 16.67 -11.49 20.80
CA GLU A 362 17.93 -11.36 21.54
C GLU A 362 17.84 -10.43 22.76
N LYS A 363 16.85 -9.58 22.86
CA LYS A 363 16.65 -8.66 24.00
C LYS A 363 15.81 -9.21 25.13
N MET A 364 15.26 -10.40 24.96
CA MET A 364 14.49 -11.11 26.00
C MET A 364 15.39 -11.89 26.94
#